data_156f1311dfc463c361c014008683e692
#
_entry.id   156f1311dfc463c361c014008683e692
#
_cell.length_a   1.000
_cell.length_b   1.000
_cell.length_c   1.000
_cell.angle_alpha   90.00
_cell.angle_beta   90.00
_cell.angle_gamma   90.00
#
_symmetry.space_group_name_H-M   'P 1'
#
loop_
_entity.id
_entity.type
_entity.pdbx_description
1 polymer ?
#
loop_
_entity_poly.entity_id
_entity_poly.type
_entity_poly.pdbx_seq_one_letter_code
_entity_poly.pdbx_strand_id
1 'polypeptide(L)'
;MPTNERVPVTRGGLERLTAELEELRDVKMPQITEAVAEARSHGDLRENAAYDAARHDQMMMKRRIDELESMLRKAQVIENNSAEAGVVSLGSKVVVDFGGDEEAYTIVGAIEARPTAGMISNQSPIGKALIGKRAGQRAAVDTPGGTTEITILSVE
;
A
#
# COMPACT_ATOMS: atom_id res chain seq x y z
N MET A 1 -7.15 26.08 0.23
CA MET A 1 -7.19 25.36 1.51
C MET A 1 -6.61 23.98 1.28
N PRO A 2 -5.52 23.60 1.95
CA PRO A 2 -5.12 22.20 1.86
C PRO A 2 -6.23 21.37 2.49
N THR A 3 -6.84 20.54 1.68
CA THR A 3 -7.80 19.56 2.17
C THR A 3 -7.04 18.63 3.12
N ASN A 4 -7.40 18.67 4.37
CA ASN A 4 -6.87 17.77 5.39
C ASN A 4 -7.54 16.40 5.17
N GLU A 5 -7.35 15.86 3.98
CA GLU A 5 -7.92 14.57 3.62
C GLU A 5 -7.21 13.48 4.41
N ARG A 6 -7.96 12.93 5.34
CA ARG A 6 -7.49 11.77 6.09
C ARG A 6 -7.61 10.53 5.21
N VAL A 7 -6.57 9.74 5.17
CA VAL A 7 -6.50 8.53 4.36
C VAL A 7 -6.75 7.32 5.27
N PRO A 8 -7.79 6.51 5.00
CA PRO A 8 -8.04 5.32 5.79
C PRO A 8 -6.90 4.31 5.67
N VAL A 9 -6.47 3.77 6.80
CA VAL A 9 -5.48 2.67 6.85
C VAL A 9 -5.91 1.65 7.89
N THR A 10 -5.51 0.40 7.72
CA THR A 10 -5.64 -0.61 8.75
C THR A 10 -4.52 -0.44 9.78
N ARG A 11 -4.72 -0.98 10.99
CA ARG A 11 -3.68 -0.95 12.03
C ARG A 11 -2.41 -1.66 11.55
N GLY A 12 -2.54 -2.83 10.92
CA GLY A 12 -1.40 -3.56 10.36
C GLY A 12 -0.67 -2.78 9.27
N GLY A 13 -1.40 -2.04 8.44
CA GLY A 13 -0.83 -1.16 7.42
C GLY A 13 -0.05 -0.01 8.03
N LEU A 14 -0.60 0.62 9.07
CA LEU A 14 0.09 1.69 9.79
C LEU A 14 1.40 1.18 10.39
N GLU A 15 1.37 0.02 11.02
CA GLU A 15 2.57 -0.60 11.61
C GLU A 15 3.64 -0.90 10.54
N ARG A 16 3.24 -1.45 9.39
CA ARG A 16 4.17 -1.75 8.30
C ARG A 16 4.79 -0.49 7.72
N LEU A 17 3.99 0.54 7.48
CA LEU A 17 4.49 1.81 6.92
C LEU A 17 5.41 2.53 7.91
N THR A 18 5.09 2.50 9.20
CA THR A 18 5.93 3.06 10.25
C THR A 18 7.27 2.32 10.34
N ALA A 19 7.24 0.99 10.29
CA ALA A 19 8.45 0.17 10.32
C ALA A 19 9.32 0.42 9.08
N GLU A 20 8.72 0.54 7.89
CA GLU A 20 9.43 0.89 6.66
C GLU A 20 10.12 2.24 6.80
N LEU A 21 9.42 3.25 7.29
CA LEU A 21 9.99 4.59 7.49
C LEU A 21 11.17 4.56 8.45
N GLU A 22 11.03 3.89 9.56
CA GLU A 22 12.10 3.76 10.56
C GLU A 22 13.33 3.07 9.97
N GLU A 23 13.14 1.99 9.23
CA GLU A 23 14.24 1.28 8.57
C GLU A 23 14.94 2.17 7.54
N LEU A 24 14.19 2.85 6.69
CA LEU A 24 14.76 3.73 5.68
C LEU A 24 15.54 4.89 6.30
N ARG A 25 14.98 5.51 7.32
CA ARG A 25 15.59 6.69 7.94
C ARG A 25 16.76 6.34 8.83
N ASP A 26 16.65 5.27 9.63
CA ASP A 26 17.61 4.97 10.70
C ASP A 26 18.69 3.97 10.28
N VAL A 27 18.43 3.14 9.25
CA VAL A 27 19.36 2.10 8.77
C VAL A 27 19.84 2.39 7.35
N LYS A 28 18.93 2.49 6.40
CA LYS A 28 19.26 2.60 4.97
C LYS A 28 19.88 3.95 4.61
N MET A 29 19.30 5.04 5.06
CA MET A 29 19.81 6.38 4.72
C MET A 29 21.25 6.62 5.26
N PRO A 30 21.58 6.25 6.51
CA PRO A 30 22.97 6.35 6.97
C PRO A 30 23.94 5.54 6.14
N GLN A 31 23.57 4.32 5.71
CA GLN A 31 24.39 3.47 4.84
C GLN A 31 24.65 4.13 3.49
N ILE A 32 23.62 4.72 2.89
CA ILE A 32 23.74 5.41 1.60
C ILE A 32 24.58 6.68 1.74
N THR A 33 24.40 7.41 2.83
CA THR A 33 25.19 8.63 3.11
C THR A 33 26.67 8.28 3.23
N GLU A 34 27.00 7.17 3.89
CA GLU A 34 28.36 6.66 3.98
C GLU A 34 28.90 6.26 2.62
N ALA A 35 28.09 5.57 1.79
CA ALA A 35 28.47 5.18 0.44
C ALA A 35 28.75 6.40 -0.46
N VAL A 36 27.97 7.47 -0.32
CA VAL A 36 28.21 8.74 -1.04
C VAL A 36 29.54 9.34 -0.60
N ALA A 37 29.81 9.41 0.69
CA ALA A 37 31.05 9.94 1.25
C ALA A 37 32.27 9.14 0.78
N GLU A 38 32.17 7.81 0.78
CA GLU A 38 33.22 6.92 0.31
C GLU A 38 33.48 7.13 -1.17
N ALA A 39 32.46 7.15 -2.01
CA ALA A 39 32.59 7.37 -3.45
C ALA A 39 33.22 8.74 -3.75
N ARG A 40 32.86 9.76 -2.97
CA ARG A 40 33.44 11.11 -3.10
C ARG A 40 34.92 11.11 -2.79
N SER A 41 35.39 10.26 -1.87
CA SER A 41 36.79 10.20 -1.47
C SER A 41 37.70 9.60 -2.56
N HIS A 42 37.15 8.90 -3.57
CA HIS A 42 37.90 8.23 -4.62
C HIS A 42 38.32 9.16 -5.80
N GLY A 43 38.10 10.46 -5.71
CA GLY A 43 38.72 11.42 -6.60
C GLY A 43 37.77 12.12 -7.59
N ASP A 44 37.98 11.92 -8.92
CA ASP A 44 37.29 12.72 -9.94
C ASP A 44 35.77 12.44 -10.00
N LEU A 45 35.00 13.43 -9.55
CA LEU A 45 33.53 13.33 -9.52
C LEU A 45 32.89 13.38 -10.92
N ARG A 46 33.64 13.77 -11.96
CA ARG A 46 33.09 13.86 -13.32
C ARG A 46 32.88 12.49 -13.98
N GLU A 47 33.68 11.50 -13.61
CA GLU A 47 33.65 10.17 -14.19
C GLU A 47 33.46 9.08 -13.14
N ASN A 48 32.91 9.45 -11.96
CA ASN A 48 32.74 8.50 -10.86
C ASN A 48 31.32 7.91 -10.89
N ALA A 49 31.16 6.79 -11.60
CA ALA A 49 29.88 6.09 -11.70
C ALA A 49 29.36 5.63 -10.33
N ALA A 50 30.25 5.26 -9.41
CA ALA A 50 29.86 4.86 -8.05
C ALA A 50 29.27 6.05 -7.27
N TYR A 51 29.83 7.25 -7.43
CA TYR A 51 29.30 8.46 -6.81
C TYR A 51 27.92 8.81 -7.38
N ASP A 52 27.77 8.76 -8.71
CA ASP A 52 26.49 9.05 -9.37
C ASP A 52 25.41 8.08 -8.93
N ALA A 53 25.74 6.77 -8.87
CA ALA A 53 24.81 5.75 -8.41
C ALA A 53 24.40 5.96 -6.95
N ALA A 54 25.36 6.24 -6.07
CA ALA A 54 25.10 6.49 -4.65
C ALA A 54 24.23 7.74 -4.45
N ARG A 55 24.49 8.81 -5.22
CA ARG A 55 23.67 10.02 -5.17
C ARG A 55 22.25 9.76 -5.66
N HIS A 56 22.10 8.98 -6.73
CA HIS A 56 20.78 8.60 -7.23
C HIS A 56 20.00 7.81 -6.17
N ASP A 57 20.63 6.82 -5.55
CA ASP A 57 20.02 6.02 -4.48
C ASP A 57 19.61 6.90 -3.30
N GLN A 58 20.45 7.86 -2.92
CA GLN A 58 20.16 8.81 -1.86
C GLN A 58 18.90 9.65 -2.17
N MET A 59 18.79 10.14 -3.39
CA MET A 59 17.64 10.91 -3.84
C MET A 59 16.36 10.08 -3.82
N MET A 60 16.40 8.86 -4.33
CA MET A 60 15.25 7.96 -4.36
C MET A 60 14.81 7.58 -2.94
N MET A 61 15.76 7.32 -2.05
CA MET A 61 15.50 6.99 -0.66
C MET A 61 14.85 8.16 0.08
N LYS A 62 15.39 9.36 -0.09
CA LYS A 62 14.82 10.58 0.50
C LYS A 62 13.40 10.81 0.02
N ARG A 63 13.15 10.62 -1.26
CA ARG A 63 11.81 10.73 -1.84
C ARG A 63 10.84 9.74 -1.17
N ARG A 64 11.25 8.50 -1.00
CA ARG A 64 10.42 7.49 -0.35
C ARG A 64 10.14 7.85 1.11
N ILE A 65 11.14 8.33 1.84
CA ILE A 65 10.97 8.80 3.23
C ILE A 65 9.95 9.94 3.29
N ASP A 66 10.06 10.93 2.40
CA ASP A 66 9.12 12.06 2.35
C ASP A 66 7.70 11.60 2.04
N GLU A 67 7.53 10.64 1.11
CA GLU A 67 6.23 10.03 0.79
C GLU A 67 5.64 9.34 2.02
N LEU A 68 6.42 8.50 2.70
CA LEU A 68 5.96 7.78 3.90
C LEU A 68 5.58 8.73 5.03
N GLU A 69 6.38 9.76 5.28
CA GLU A 69 6.06 10.78 6.28
C GLU A 69 4.76 11.50 5.95
N SER A 70 4.55 11.84 4.69
CA SER A 70 3.31 12.47 4.23
C SER A 70 2.10 11.54 4.41
N MET A 71 2.23 10.27 4.03
CA MET A 71 1.18 9.27 4.18
C MET A 71 0.81 9.07 5.66
N LEU A 72 1.82 8.97 6.53
CA LEU A 72 1.60 8.75 7.97
C LEU A 72 0.95 9.94 8.65
N ARG A 73 1.26 11.17 8.21
CA ARG A 73 0.57 12.36 8.73
C ARG A 73 -0.91 12.38 8.40
N LYS A 74 -1.29 11.85 7.25
CA LYS A 74 -2.69 11.81 6.77
C LYS A 74 -3.43 10.54 7.19
N ALA A 75 -2.71 9.54 7.69
CA ALA A 75 -3.28 8.25 8.01
C ALA A 75 -4.29 8.33 9.15
N GLN A 76 -5.44 7.71 8.94
CA GLN A 76 -6.46 7.51 9.97
C GLN A 76 -6.71 6.02 10.11
N VAL A 77 -6.40 5.47 11.29
CA VAL A 77 -6.63 4.05 11.55
C VAL A 77 -8.12 3.78 11.63
N ILE A 78 -8.58 2.86 10.80
CA ILE A 78 -9.95 2.36 10.86
C ILE A 78 -9.88 0.95 11.45
N GLU A 79 -10.47 0.80 12.62
CA GLU A 79 -10.56 -0.49 13.27
C GLU A 79 -11.80 -1.23 12.79
N ASN A 80 -11.62 -2.51 12.51
CA ASN A 80 -12.68 -3.36 12.00
C ASN A 80 -13.76 -3.68 13.06
N ASN A 81 -13.62 -3.14 14.26
CA ASN A 81 -14.48 -3.46 15.42
C ASN A 81 -15.90 -2.89 15.34
N SER A 82 -16.13 -1.94 14.42
CA SER A 82 -17.44 -1.31 14.25
C SER A 82 -18.23 -1.88 13.09
N ALA A 83 -17.62 -2.76 12.29
CA ALA A 83 -18.30 -3.38 11.17
C ALA A 83 -19.20 -4.53 11.65
N GLU A 84 -20.40 -4.63 11.10
CA GLU A 84 -21.23 -5.81 11.29
C GLU A 84 -20.45 -7.05 10.87
N ALA A 85 -20.48 -8.08 11.69
CA ALA A 85 -19.86 -9.35 11.37
C ALA A 85 -20.42 -9.90 10.04
N GLY A 86 -19.53 -10.28 9.14
CA GLY A 86 -19.90 -10.83 7.84
C GLY A 86 -20.12 -9.81 6.73
N VAL A 87 -19.99 -8.52 7.01
CA VAL A 87 -20.05 -7.46 5.99
C VAL A 87 -18.63 -7.05 5.58
N VAL A 88 -18.37 -6.95 4.29
CA VAL A 88 -17.06 -6.52 3.78
C VAL A 88 -16.79 -5.06 4.15
N SER A 89 -15.70 -4.84 4.82
CA SER A 89 -15.24 -3.51 5.23
C SER A 89 -13.72 -3.43 5.10
N LEU A 90 -13.16 -2.27 5.42
CA LEU A 90 -11.70 -2.10 5.44
C LEU A 90 -11.08 -3.09 6.44
N GLY A 91 -10.09 -3.86 5.99
CA GLY A 91 -9.44 -4.90 6.78
C GLY A 91 -10.05 -6.29 6.61
N SER A 92 -11.20 -6.41 5.95
CA SER A 92 -11.84 -7.72 5.72
C SER A 92 -11.06 -8.55 4.72
N LYS A 93 -10.98 -9.86 5.03
CA LYS A 93 -10.47 -10.85 4.10
C LYS A 93 -11.66 -11.51 3.41
N VAL A 94 -11.69 -11.46 2.09
CA VAL A 94 -12.82 -11.89 1.28
C VAL A 94 -12.35 -12.95 0.29
N VAL A 95 -13.06 -14.06 0.23
CA VAL A 95 -12.86 -15.07 -0.82
C VAL A 95 -13.99 -14.91 -1.82
N VAL A 96 -13.65 -14.77 -3.09
CA VAL A 96 -14.61 -14.54 -4.19
C VAL A 96 -14.43 -15.59 -5.27
N ASP A 97 -15.51 -15.84 -6.01
CA ASP A 97 -15.51 -16.72 -7.18
C ASP A 97 -15.62 -15.88 -8.46
N PHE A 98 -14.61 -16.00 -9.31
CA PHE A 98 -14.56 -15.42 -10.65
C PHE A 98 -14.83 -16.52 -11.69
N GLY A 99 -16.08 -16.86 -11.87
CA GLY A 99 -16.47 -17.82 -12.92
C GLY A 99 -15.84 -19.21 -12.79
N GLY A 100 -15.63 -19.69 -11.56
CA GLY A 100 -15.04 -21.00 -11.26
C GLY A 100 -13.68 -20.95 -10.60
N ASP A 101 -13.01 -19.78 -10.64
CA ASP A 101 -11.71 -19.58 -10.00
C ASP A 101 -11.90 -18.83 -8.67
N GLU A 102 -11.39 -19.38 -7.59
CA GLU A 102 -11.44 -18.73 -6.28
C GLU A 102 -10.24 -17.84 -6.06
N GLU A 103 -10.51 -16.61 -5.66
CA GLU A 103 -9.49 -15.60 -5.35
C GLU A 103 -9.71 -15.06 -3.94
N ALA A 104 -8.64 -14.88 -3.21
CA ALA A 104 -8.68 -14.28 -1.87
C ALA A 104 -8.13 -12.86 -1.90
N TYR A 105 -8.88 -11.92 -1.35
CA TYR A 105 -8.47 -10.52 -1.26
C TYR A 105 -8.60 -10.00 0.16
N THR A 106 -7.70 -9.10 0.54
CA THR A 106 -7.83 -8.31 1.75
C THR A 106 -8.09 -6.86 1.35
N ILE A 107 -9.16 -6.28 1.86
CA ILE A 107 -9.51 -4.89 1.56
C ILE A 107 -8.70 -3.97 2.47
N VAL A 108 -7.89 -3.10 1.87
CA VAL A 108 -6.99 -2.21 2.60
C VAL A 108 -7.16 -0.77 2.12
N GLY A 109 -6.54 0.17 2.82
CA GLY A 109 -6.49 1.55 2.36
C GLY A 109 -5.63 1.70 1.10
N ALA A 110 -5.86 2.76 0.33
CA ALA A 110 -5.16 2.98 -0.95
C ALA A 110 -3.63 3.00 -0.81
N ILE A 111 -3.11 3.51 0.30
CA ILE A 111 -1.66 3.59 0.54
C ILE A 111 -1.04 2.25 0.93
N GLU A 112 -1.84 1.28 1.34
CA GLU A 112 -1.41 -0.07 1.73
C GLU A 112 -1.52 -1.08 0.59
N ALA A 113 -2.20 -0.72 -0.50
CA ALA A 113 -2.58 -1.66 -1.55
C ALA A 113 -1.35 -2.32 -2.20
N ARG A 114 -1.39 -3.64 -2.30
CA ARG A 114 -0.41 -4.47 -3.01
C ARG A 114 -1.18 -5.57 -3.75
N PRO A 115 -1.66 -5.28 -4.97
CA PRO A 115 -2.49 -6.24 -5.71
C PRO A 115 -1.84 -7.60 -5.90
N THR A 116 -0.52 -7.64 -6.08
CA THR A 116 0.24 -8.90 -6.23
C THR A 116 0.23 -9.76 -4.96
N ALA A 117 -0.01 -9.14 -3.79
CA ALA A 117 -0.13 -9.83 -2.51
C ALA A 117 -1.60 -10.05 -2.09
N GLY A 118 -2.55 -9.79 -2.99
CA GLY A 118 -3.99 -9.91 -2.69
C GLY A 118 -4.55 -8.78 -1.83
N MET A 119 -3.79 -7.71 -1.62
CA MET A 119 -4.21 -6.54 -0.86
C MET A 119 -4.72 -5.47 -1.80
N ILE A 120 -6.04 -5.36 -1.92
CA ILE A 120 -6.69 -4.45 -2.85
C ILE A 120 -7.23 -3.21 -2.14
N SER A 121 -7.13 -2.07 -2.81
CA SER A 121 -7.62 -0.81 -2.29
C SER A 121 -9.14 -0.79 -2.20
N ASN A 122 -9.66 -0.21 -1.12
CA ASN A 122 -11.08 0.11 -1.00
C ASN A 122 -11.58 1.07 -2.10
N GLN A 123 -10.67 1.77 -2.76
CA GLN A 123 -10.97 2.68 -3.87
C GLN A 123 -10.86 2.02 -5.24
N SER A 124 -10.31 0.79 -5.32
CA SER A 124 -10.24 0.05 -6.57
C SER A 124 -11.64 -0.41 -7.03
N PRO A 125 -11.83 -0.70 -8.33
CA PRO A 125 -13.12 -1.18 -8.83
C PRO A 125 -13.62 -2.42 -8.09
N ILE A 126 -12.74 -3.39 -7.81
CA ILE A 126 -13.09 -4.60 -7.05
C ILE A 126 -13.42 -4.24 -5.60
N GLY A 127 -12.58 -3.43 -4.95
CA GLY A 127 -12.80 -3.01 -3.57
C GLY A 127 -14.12 -2.29 -3.39
N LYS A 128 -14.44 -1.34 -4.27
CA LYS A 128 -15.72 -0.63 -4.24
C LYS A 128 -16.92 -1.56 -4.42
N ALA A 129 -16.79 -2.54 -5.28
CA ALA A 129 -17.86 -3.51 -5.55
C ALA A 129 -18.10 -4.44 -4.35
N LEU A 130 -17.05 -4.79 -3.62
CA LEU A 130 -17.13 -5.72 -2.49
C LEU A 130 -17.59 -5.08 -1.18
N ILE A 131 -17.21 -3.83 -0.93
CA ILE A 131 -17.53 -3.14 0.33
C ILE A 131 -19.05 -3.08 0.54
N GLY A 132 -19.50 -3.47 1.74
CA GLY A 132 -20.91 -3.49 2.11
C GLY A 132 -21.64 -4.78 1.70
N LYS A 133 -20.97 -5.69 1.02
CA LYS A 133 -21.53 -6.97 0.61
C LYS A 133 -21.33 -8.04 1.69
N ARG A 134 -22.09 -9.11 1.59
CA ARG A 134 -22.02 -10.27 2.49
C ARG A 134 -21.73 -11.54 1.69
N ALA A 135 -21.27 -12.57 2.39
CA ALA A 135 -21.11 -13.90 1.79
C ALA A 135 -22.42 -14.35 1.12
N GLY A 136 -22.30 -14.95 -0.05
CA GLY A 136 -23.42 -15.39 -0.88
C GLY A 136 -23.99 -14.34 -1.82
N GLN A 137 -23.59 -13.07 -1.67
CA GLN A 137 -24.03 -12.01 -2.57
C GLN A 137 -23.13 -11.92 -3.80
N ARG A 138 -23.69 -11.37 -4.87
CA ARG A 138 -22.95 -11.10 -6.10
C ARG A 138 -22.60 -9.62 -6.19
N ALA A 139 -21.45 -9.33 -6.77
CA ALA A 139 -21.00 -7.98 -7.02
C ALA A 139 -20.62 -7.82 -8.49
N ALA A 140 -20.99 -6.71 -9.09
CA ALA A 140 -20.58 -6.36 -10.45
C ALA A 140 -19.35 -5.49 -10.39
N VAL A 141 -18.30 -5.91 -11.08
CA VAL A 141 -17.02 -5.18 -11.14
C VAL A 141 -16.85 -4.62 -12.54
N ASP A 142 -16.67 -3.31 -12.63
CA ASP A 142 -16.38 -2.66 -13.90
C ASP A 142 -14.89 -2.78 -14.21
N THR A 143 -14.57 -3.44 -15.32
CA THR A 143 -13.21 -3.61 -15.82
C THR A 143 -13.09 -2.99 -17.22
N PRO A 144 -11.86 -2.71 -17.68
CA PRO A 144 -11.68 -2.21 -19.06
C PRO A 144 -12.26 -3.12 -20.16
N GLY A 145 -12.39 -4.44 -19.86
CA GLY A 145 -12.98 -5.42 -20.78
C GLY A 145 -14.49 -5.57 -20.65
N GLY A 146 -15.14 -4.79 -19.76
CA GLY A 146 -16.58 -4.87 -19.50
C GLY A 146 -16.90 -5.15 -18.04
N THR A 147 -18.17 -5.38 -17.72
CA THR A 147 -18.62 -5.70 -16.37
C THR A 147 -18.48 -7.19 -16.12
N THR A 148 -17.79 -7.54 -15.05
CA THR A 148 -17.64 -8.93 -14.59
C THR A 148 -18.42 -9.14 -13.29
N GLU A 149 -19.19 -10.20 -13.21
CA GLU A 149 -19.93 -10.56 -12.00
C GLU A 149 -19.11 -11.54 -11.17
N ILE A 150 -18.96 -11.26 -9.89
CA ILE A 150 -18.26 -12.11 -8.92
C ILE A 150 -19.19 -12.48 -7.76
N THR A 151 -18.99 -13.67 -7.20
CA THR A 151 -19.76 -14.14 -6.05
C THR A 151 -18.88 -14.17 -4.81
N ILE A 152 -19.36 -13.61 -3.72
CA ILE A 152 -18.64 -13.60 -2.45
C ILE A 152 -18.89 -14.94 -1.74
N LEU A 153 -17.83 -15.70 -1.50
CA LEU A 153 -17.91 -17.01 -0.86
C LEU A 153 -17.79 -16.92 0.66
N SER A 154 -16.87 -16.10 1.16
CA SER A 154 -16.68 -15.90 2.59
C SER A 154 -16.16 -14.51 2.91
N VAL A 155 -16.44 -14.03 4.11
CA VAL A 155 -15.97 -12.75 4.66
C VAL A 155 -15.46 -13.01 6.07
N GLU A 156 -14.18 -12.64 6.32
CA GLU A 156 -13.56 -12.70 7.64
C GLU A 156 -13.21 -11.29 8.17
#